data_bd22daeb6700227636d6f9fbb796a6ee
#
_entry.id   bd22daeb6700227636d6f9fbb796a6ee
#
_cell.length_a   1.000
_cell.length_b   1.000
_cell.length_c   1.000
_cell.angle_alpha   90.00
_cell.angle_beta   90.00
_cell.angle_gamma   90.00
#
_symmetry.space_group_name_H-M   'P 1'
#
loop_
_entity.id
_entity.type
_entity.pdbx_description
1 polymer ?
#
loop_
_entity_poly.entity_id
_entity_poly.type
_entity_poly.pdbx_seq_one_letter_code
_entity_poly.pdbx_strand_id
1 'polypeptide(L)'
;MSIKWLNNMRKQNYLNLIFIFFFLAEKVLAQVGNVQSEQITMPANVDSNYQRVGVMNNLPIFFSAVKERLNFPLSWLSGSFNDFDVWREEARKTVKKLFLAEPPKTPFNSQLIDQQDRGSYVANKVVLNISGDSRVPGYLLIPKGAGPFPAVLLLHDHGAKFDIGKEKVVKPFNDAPERISSAEAWKNKLYGGRFIGDELAKRGYVCFVIDALNWGDRGGAGYEGQQALASNLFNLGMSYAGLIGYEDINAAYFLATLPKVDPGRVAAMGLSLGAFRAWQVAAMSDDIKAAVCVCWMATIKGLMINGNNQTRGQSAFTITHPGLFNFMDYPDVASIACPKPMLFYNGENDHLFPVPAVQEAYKKMQSVWKSQQASDKLVTKFWPIGHEFSLEMQEQAFHWLDIQMNALKDQNK
;
A
#
# COMPACT_ATOMS: atom_id res chain seq x y z
N MET A 1 -60.45 -23.09 -25.80
CA MET A 1 -59.80 -21.76 -25.72
C MET A 1 -58.34 -21.98 -25.38
N SER A 2 -57.45 -21.64 -26.32
CA SER A 2 -56.07 -22.15 -26.34
C SER A 2 -55.12 -21.36 -25.41
N ILE A 3 -54.18 -22.06 -24.83
CA ILE A 3 -53.10 -21.56 -23.98
C ILE A 3 -52.29 -20.41 -24.63
N LYS A 4 -52.30 -20.28 -25.92
CA LYS A 4 -51.70 -19.17 -26.72
C LYS A 4 -52.32 -17.80 -26.42
N TRP A 5 -53.63 -17.73 -26.10
CA TRP A 5 -54.29 -16.46 -25.83
C TRP A 5 -53.94 -15.89 -24.44
N LEU A 6 -53.82 -16.75 -23.46
CA LEU A 6 -53.39 -16.38 -22.10
C LEU A 6 -51.91 -15.90 -22.03
N ASN A 7 -51.04 -16.45 -22.86
CA ASN A 7 -49.64 -16.03 -22.93
C ASN A 7 -49.43 -14.66 -23.62
N ASN A 8 -50.30 -14.32 -24.57
CA ASN A 8 -50.25 -13.01 -25.22
C ASN A 8 -50.77 -11.89 -24.30
N MET A 9 -51.82 -12.14 -23.52
CA MET A 9 -52.32 -11.15 -22.54
C MET A 9 -51.29 -10.91 -21.41
N ARG A 10 -50.59 -11.93 -20.96
CA ARG A 10 -49.47 -11.73 -19.96
C ARG A 10 -48.33 -10.93 -20.54
N LYS A 11 -47.91 -11.16 -21.79
CA LYS A 11 -46.84 -10.36 -22.43
C LYS A 11 -47.26 -8.91 -22.64
N GLN A 12 -48.53 -8.64 -22.99
CA GLN A 12 -49.01 -7.26 -23.19
C GLN A 12 -49.08 -6.48 -21.87
N ASN A 13 -49.46 -7.14 -20.77
CA ASN A 13 -49.45 -6.52 -19.43
C ASN A 13 -48.05 -6.27 -18.91
N TYR A 14 -47.08 -7.13 -19.19
CA TYR A 14 -45.66 -6.90 -18.83
C TYR A 14 -45.03 -5.73 -19.61
N LEU A 15 -45.32 -5.61 -20.89
CA LEU A 15 -44.88 -4.48 -21.72
C LEU A 15 -45.47 -3.14 -21.23
N ASN A 16 -46.74 -3.12 -20.87
CA ASN A 16 -47.37 -1.92 -20.32
C ASN A 16 -46.85 -1.55 -18.94
N LEU A 17 -46.52 -2.51 -18.08
CA LEU A 17 -45.87 -2.24 -16.80
C LEU A 17 -44.44 -1.68 -16.97
N ILE A 18 -43.65 -2.19 -17.90
CA ILE A 18 -42.30 -1.69 -18.21
C ILE A 18 -42.40 -0.26 -18.79
N PHE A 19 -43.35 0.05 -19.67
CA PHE A 19 -43.55 1.42 -20.16
C PHE A 19 -43.98 2.39 -19.07
N ILE A 20 -44.84 1.99 -18.13
CA ILE A 20 -45.24 2.84 -16.99
C ILE A 20 -44.05 3.09 -16.05
N PHE A 21 -43.19 2.09 -15.80
CA PHE A 21 -41.98 2.26 -15.01
C PHE A 21 -40.95 3.18 -15.70
N PHE A 22 -40.79 3.11 -17.02
CA PHE A 22 -39.91 4.02 -17.75
C PHE A 22 -40.43 5.47 -17.72
N PHE A 23 -41.75 5.69 -17.92
CA PHE A 23 -42.35 7.03 -17.82
C PHE A 23 -42.32 7.63 -16.42
N LEU A 24 -42.42 6.80 -15.38
CA LEU A 24 -42.24 7.23 -13.98
C LEU A 24 -40.77 7.55 -13.65
N ALA A 25 -39.84 6.74 -14.19
CA ALA A 25 -38.42 7.00 -14.03
C ALA A 25 -37.96 8.29 -14.75
N GLU A 26 -38.46 8.56 -15.96
CA GLU A 26 -38.18 9.84 -16.66
C GLU A 26 -38.77 11.05 -15.93
N LYS A 27 -39.97 10.93 -15.34
CA LYS A 27 -40.56 12.02 -14.54
C LYS A 27 -39.82 12.26 -13.21
N VAL A 28 -39.34 11.21 -12.59
CA VAL A 28 -38.51 11.33 -11.37
C VAL A 28 -37.12 11.92 -11.71
N LEU A 29 -36.52 11.49 -12.82
CA LEU A 29 -35.25 12.08 -13.30
C LEU A 29 -35.42 13.53 -13.77
N ALA A 30 -36.55 13.88 -14.40
CA ALA A 30 -36.86 15.27 -14.77
C ALA A 30 -37.16 16.17 -13.55
N GLN A 31 -37.70 15.61 -12.45
CA GLN A 31 -37.86 16.35 -11.18
C GLN A 31 -36.55 16.48 -10.41
N VAL A 32 -35.62 15.50 -10.52
CA VAL A 32 -34.29 15.61 -9.91
C VAL A 32 -33.36 16.51 -10.74
N GLY A 33 -33.57 16.59 -12.07
CA GLY A 33 -32.84 17.51 -12.96
C GLY A 33 -33.22 18.98 -12.85
N ASN A 34 -34.35 19.32 -12.20
CA ASN A 34 -34.82 20.68 -11.97
C ASN A 34 -34.71 21.16 -10.51
N VAL A 35 -33.89 20.52 -9.71
CA VAL A 35 -33.27 21.22 -8.58
C VAL A 35 -32.28 22.20 -9.21
N GLN A 36 -32.76 23.33 -9.72
CA GLN A 36 -31.93 24.52 -9.82
C GLN A 36 -31.23 24.60 -8.44
N SER A 37 -29.90 24.50 -8.45
CA SER A 37 -29.12 25.02 -7.34
C SER A 37 -29.62 26.45 -7.18
N GLU A 38 -30.54 26.69 -6.25
CA GLU A 38 -30.73 28.02 -5.73
C GLU A 38 -29.33 28.46 -5.35
N GLN A 39 -28.70 29.26 -6.20
CA GLN A 39 -27.56 30.05 -5.78
C GLN A 39 -28.09 30.87 -4.61
N ILE A 40 -27.76 30.37 -3.40
CA ILE A 40 -27.94 31.18 -2.19
C ILE A 40 -27.11 32.42 -2.46
N THR A 41 -27.76 33.46 -3.01
CA THR A 41 -27.16 34.78 -3.15
C THR A 41 -26.96 35.27 -1.73
N MET A 42 -25.75 35.18 -1.26
CA MET A 42 -25.34 35.67 0.05
C MET A 42 -25.64 37.19 0.09
N PRO A 43 -26.24 37.69 1.18
CA PRO A 43 -26.47 39.14 1.32
C PRO A 43 -25.15 39.92 1.19
N ALA A 44 -25.17 41.07 0.53
CA ALA A 44 -24.00 41.88 0.21
C ALA A 44 -23.17 42.37 1.42
N ASN A 45 -23.60 42.11 2.66
CA ASN A 45 -22.96 42.48 3.92
C ASN A 45 -22.62 41.29 4.80
N VAL A 46 -22.24 40.10 4.20
CA VAL A 46 -21.72 39.02 5.01
C VAL A 46 -20.28 39.37 5.42
N ASP A 47 -20.07 39.44 6.72
CA ASP A 47 -18.77 39.66 7.36
C ASP A 47 -17.71 38.72 6.71
N SER A 48 -16.54 39.27 6.36
CA SER A 48 -15.42 38.55 5.75
C SER A 48 -15.01 37.28 6.50
N ASN A 49 -15.45 37.12 7.74
CA ASN A 49 -15.28 35.92 8.54
C ASN A 49 -16.10 34.71 8.04
N TYR A 50 -17.24 34.92 7.36
CA TYR A 50 -18.04 33.84 6.77
C TYR A 50 -17.41 33.21 5.55
N GLN A 51 -16.51 33.90 4.84
CA GLN A 51 -15.77 33.36 3.71
C GLN A 51 -14.74 32.25 4.10
N ARG A 52 -14.51 32.06 5.41
CA ARG A 52 -13.60 31.04 5.96
C ARG A 52 -14.26 29.68 6.16
N VAL A 53 -15.54 29.55 5.85
CA VAL A 53 -16.29 28.29 5.96
C VAL A 53 -16.53 27.75 4.57
N GLY A 54 -15.85 26.65 4.22
CA GLY A 54 -16.02 26.02 2.92
C GLY A 54 -14.92 25.01 2.60
N VAL A 55 -14.97 24.49 1.40
CA VAL A 55 -14.01 23.51 0.89
C VAL A 55 -13.35 24.06 -0.37
N MET A 56 -12.03 23.98 -0.43
CA MET A 56 -11.24 24.35 -1.60
C MET A 56 -10.29 23.18 -1.94
N ASN A 57 -10.36 22.69 -3.17
CA ASN A 57 -9.52 21.58 -3.62
C ASN A 57 -9.57 20.35 -2.67
N ASN A 58 -10.77 19.95 -2.27
CA ASN A 58 -11.05 18.84 -1.33
C ASN A 58 -10.58 19.06 0.11
N LEU A 59 -10.13 20.26 0.46
CA LEU A 59 -9.71 20.60 1.81
C LEU A 59 -10.61 21.69 2.40
N PRO A 60 -11.01 21.58 3.68
CA PRO A 60 -11.70 22.69 4.34
C PRO A 60 -10.76 23.90 4.41
N ILE A 61 -11.30 25.13 4.29
CA ILE A 61 -10.51 26.37 4.27
C ILE A 61 -9.64 26.50 5.53
N PHE A 62 -10.10 25.97 6.65
CA PHE A 62 -9.36 25.97 7.91
C PHE A 62 -8.25 24.91 8.02
N PHE A 63 -8.06 24.04 7.00
CA PHE A 63 -7.11 22.91 7.09
C PHE A 63 -5.68 23.38 7.39
N SER A 64 -5.28 24.54 6.89
CA SER A 64 -3.94 25.08 7.16
C SER A 64 -3.70 25.30 8.65
N ALA A 65 -4.68 25.86 9.36
CA ALA A 65 -4.59 26.05 10.80
C ALA A 65 -4.56 24.69 11.55
N VAL A 66 -5.32 23.70 11.07
CA VAL A 66 -5.26 22.32 11.64
C VAL A 66 -3.90 21.72 11.39
N LYS A 67 -3.39 21.79 10.17
CA LYS A 67 -2.07 21.25 9.76
C LYS A 67 -0.94 21.83 10.62
N GLU A 68 -0.93 23.16 10.89
CA GLU A 68 0.11 23.79 11.69
C GLU A 68 0.08 23.36 13.16
N ARG A 69 -1.08 22.98 13.70
CA ARG A 69 -1.20 22.45 15.07
C ARG A 69 -0.71 21.03 15.26
N LEU A 70 -0.40 20.29 14.18
CA LEU A 70 0.17 18.95 14.28
C LEU A 70 1.58 19.03 14.88
N ASN A 71 1.78 18.44 16.05
CA ASN A 71 3.03 18.52 16.83
C ASN A 71 3.68 17.15 17.10
N PHE A 72 3.02 16.06 16.71
CA PHE A 72 3.53 14.68 16.80
C PHE A 72 4.13 14.30 18.16
N PRO A 73 3.32 14.33 19.24
CA PRO A 73 3.82 14.16 20.61
C PRO A 73 4.48 12.79 20.88
N LEU A 74 4.17 11.77 20.06
CA LEU A 74 4.77 10.44 20.14
C LEU A 74 5.97 10.27 19.17
N SER A 75 6.47 11.33 18.55
CA SER A 75 7.75 11.28 17.84
C SER A 75 8.90 11.05 18.84
N TRP A 76 9.87 10.19 18.49
CA TRP A 76 11.11 10.08 19.28
C TRP A 76 11.83 11.43 19.45
N LEU A 77 11.75 12.25 18.41
CA LEU A 77 12.38 13.59 18.40
C LEU A 77 11.61 14.64 19.22
N SER A 78 10.45 14.31 19.79
CA SER A 78 9.72 15.21 20.69
C SER A 78 10.46 15.42 22.03
N GLY A 79 11.37 14.51 22.38
CA GLY A 79 12.05 14.51 23.68
C GLY A 79 11.20 13.99 24.84
N SER A 80 10.02 13.42 24.55
CA SER A 80 9.12 12.89 25.59
C SER A 80 9.57 11.53 26.15
N PHE A 81 10.56 10.89 25.53
CA PHE A 81 11.08 9.59 25.91
C PHE A 81 12.61 9.63 26.11
N ASN A 82 13.10 8.92 27.11
CA ASN A 82 14.52 8.79 27.38
C ASN A 82 15.07 7.39 27.03
N ASP A 83 14.17 6.41 26.79
CA ASP A 83 14.50 5.03 26.41
C ASP A 83 13.88 4.72 25.06
N PHE A 84 14.72 4.31 24.09
CA PHE A 84 14.30 4.08 22.73
C PHE A 84 13.43 2.82 22.58
N ASP A 85 13.72 1.77 23.34
CA ASP A 85 12.96 0.52 23.28
C ASP A 85 11.56 0.71 23.87
N VAL A 86 11.43 1.45 24.97
CA VAL A 86 10.15 1.86 25.56
C VAL A 86 9.35 2.72 24.57
N TRP A 87 10.00 3.70 23.94
CA TRP A 87 9.35 4.49 22.89
C TRP A 87 8.86 3.64 21.73
N ARG A 88 9.73 2.76 21.21
CA ARG A 88 9.43 1.90 20.07
C ARG A 88 8.23 0.99 20.34
N GLU A 89 8.15 0.42 21.54
CA GLU A 89 7.01 -0.40 21.95
C GLU A 89 5.70 0.40 22.00
N GLU A 90 5.69 1.58 22.64
CA GLU A 90 4.49 2.42 22.73
C GLU A 90 4.09 2.98 21.36
N ALA A 91 5.05 3.38 20.51
CA ALA A 91 4.81 3.81 19.15
C ALA A 91 4.17 2.69 18.31
N ARG A 92 4.74 1.47 18.36
CA ARG A 92 4.23 0.28 17.66
C ARG A 92 2.82 -0.08 18.13
N LYS A 93 2.58 -0.07 19.44
CA LYS A 93 1.28 -0.30 20.04
C LYS A 93 0.24 0.73 19.60
N THR A 94 0.63 2.01 19.54
CA THR A 94 -0.25 3.08 19.07
C THR A 94 -0.60 2.91 17.60
N VAL A 95 0.38 2.66 16.72
CA VAL A 95 0.11 2.40 15.29
C VAL A 95 -0.79 1.19 15.12
N LYS A 96 -0.56 0.10 15.89
CA LYS A 96 -1.39 -1.10 15.83
C LYS A 96 -2.84 -0.82 16.21
N LYS A 97 -3.10 0.03 17.20
CA LYS A 97 -4.47 0.47 17.54
C LYS A 97 -5.14 1.24 16.40
N LEU A 98 -4.36 2.01 15.61
CA LEU A 98 -4.86 2.78 14.49
C LEU A 98 -5.08 1.95 13.23
N PHE A 99 -4.60 0.71 13.18
CA PHE A 99 -5.01 -0.28 12.18
C PHE A 99 -6.47 -0.71 12.38
N LEU A 100 -7.04 -0.43 13.56
CA LEU A 100 -8.37 -0.83 14.01
C LEU A 100 -8.48 -2.35 14.20
N ALA A 101 -9.62 -2.97 13.87
CA ALA A 101 -9.84 -4.38 14.14
C ALA A 101 -8.81 -5.29 13.45
N GLU A 102 -8.14 -6.13 14.26
CA GLU A 102 -7.24 -7.18 13.76
C GLU A 102 -8.06 -8.35 13.20
N PRO A 103 -7.81 -8.81 11.98
CA PRO A 103 -8.47 -10.00 11.44
C PRO A 103 -8.15 -11.24 12.28
N PRO A 104 -9.07 -12.22 12.37
CA PRO A 104 -8.85 -13.45 13.12
C PRO A 104 -7.61 -14.20 12.61
N LYS A 105 -6.83 -14.75 13.54
CA LYS A 105 -5.69 -15.62 13.21
C LYS A 105 -6.17 -17.00 12.83
N THR A 106 -5.48 -17.62 11.88
CA THR A 106 -5.73 -18.99 11.44
C THR A 106 -4.43 -19.62 10.90
N PRO A 107 -4.29 -20.96 10.90
CA PRO A 107 -3.21 -21.61 10.20
C PRO A 107 -3.20 -21.24 8.71
N PHE A 108 -2.03 -21.03 8.14
CA PHE A 108 -1.89 -20.60 6.73
C PHE A 108 -2.48 -21.59 5.74
N ASN A 109 -2.44 -22.89 6.02
CA ASN A 109 -2.96 -23.96 5.15
C ASN A 109 -2.58 -23.70 3.68
N SER A 110 -1.30 -23.41 3.45
CA SER A 110 -0.80 -23.10 2.12
C SER A 110 -0.88 -24.32 1.20
N GLN A 111 -1.29 -24.09 -0.04
CA GLN A 111 -1.40 -25.10 -1.07
C GLN A 111 -0.68 -24.64 -2.34
N LEU A 112 0.06 -25.54 -2.95
CA LEU A 112 0.60 -25.34 -4.29
C LEU A 112 -0.52 -25.51 -5.31
N ILE A 113 -0.69 -24.51 -6.17
CA ILE A 113 -1.68 -24.51 -7.25
C ILE A 113 -1.01 -24.89 -8.56
N ASP A 114 0.16 -24.30 -8.83
CA ASP A 114 0.88 -24.47 -10.09
C ASP A 114 2.35 -24.13 -9.88
N GLN A 115 3.23 -24.64 -10.74
CA GLN A 115 4.67 -24.35 -10.67
C GLN A 115 5.31 -24.30 -12.05
N GLN A 116 6.34 -23.46 -12.17
CA GLN A 116 7.16 -23.36 -13.38
C GLN A 116 8.64 -23.37 -13.02
N ASP A 117 9.40 -24.28 -13.64
CA ASP A 117 10.86 -24.26 -13.56
C ASP A 117 11.41 -23.10 -14.41
N ARG A 118 12.22 -22.23 -13.78
CA ARG A 118 12.85 -21.06 -14.40
C ARG A 118 14.38 -21.12 -14.38
N GLY A 119 14.93 -22.33 -14.47
CA GLY A 119 16.36 -22.58 -14.50
C GLY A 119 17.00 -22.55 -13.11
N SER A 120 17.42 -21.40 -12.61
CA SER A 120 18.06 -21.26 -11.28
C SER A 120 17.08 -21.29 -10.10
N TYR A 121 15.77 -21.14 -10.34
CA TYR A 121 14.73 -21.15 -9.32
C TYR A 121 13.42 -21.76 -9.85
N VAL A 122 12.51 -22.05 -8.95
CA VAL A 122 11.15 -22.51 -9.25
C VAL A 122 10.17 -21.42 -8.85
N ALA A 123 9.29 -21.03 -9.76
CA ALA A 123 8.16 -20.13 -9.50
C ALA A 123 6.93 -20.96 -9.16
N ASN A 124 6.34 -20.71 -7.99
CA ASN A 124 5.15 -21.41 -7.51
C ASN A 124 3.99 -20.44 -7.41
N LYS A 125 2.80 -20.83 -7.92
CA LYS A 125 1.53 -20.24 -7.54
C LYS A 125 1.04 -20.94 -6.28
N VAL A 126 0.80 -20.19 -5.24
CA VAL A 126 0.31 -20.73 -3.96
C VAL A 126 -0.97 -20.03 -3.56
N VAL A 127 -1.79 -20.69 -2.75
CA VAL A 127 -2.93 -20.09 -2.09
C VAL A 127 -2.83 -20.38 -0.60
N LEU A 128 -3.09 -19.38 0.25
CA LEU A 128 -2.98 -19.52 1.70
C LEU A 128 -4.01 -18.65 2.42
N ASN A 129 -4.34 -19.03 3.65
CA ASN A 129 -5.12 -18.17 4.53
C ASN A 129 -4.20 -17.06 5.05
N ILE A 130 -4.37 -15.82 4.59
CA ILE A 130 -3.60 -14.70 5.13
C ILE A 130 -4.19 -14.18 6.46
N SER A 131 -5.47 -14.47 6.67
CA SER A 131 -6.20 -14.29 7.92
C SER A 131 -7.34 -15.31 8.02
N GLY A 132 -8.09 -15.35 9.13
CA GLY A 132 -9.28 -16.18 9.25
C GLY A 132 -10.40 -15.80 8.28
N ASP A 133 -10.40 -14.55 7.82
CA ASP A 133 -11.42 -14.02 6.90
C ASP A 133 -10.98 -14.02 5.44
N SER A 134 -9.70 -14.29 5.14
CA SER A 134 -9.14 -14.07 3.81
C SER A 134 -8.17 -15.16 3.40
N ARG A 135 -8.51 -15.87 2.30
CA ARG A 135 -7.64 -16.80 1.60
C ARG A 135 -7.18 -16.18 0.28
N VAL A 136 -5.86 -16.08 0.09
CA VAL A 136 -5.28 -15.27 -0.99
C VAL A 136 -4.33 -16.08 -1.86
N PRO A 137 -4.31 -15.83 -3.19
CA PRO A 137 -3.28 -16.34 -4.06
C PRO A 137 -2.00 -15.50 -3.95
N GLY A 138 -0.85 -16.15 -4.16
CA GLY A 138 0.46 -15.52 -4.18
C GLY A 138 1.43 -16.21 -5.12
N TYR A 139 2.54 -15.52 -5.40
CA TYR A 139 3.72 -16.13 -6.01
C TYR A 139 4.79 -16.36 -4.95
N LEU A 140 5.37 -17.58 -4.95
CA LEU A 140 6.50 -17.95 -4.12
C LEU A 140 7.62 -18.46 -5.03
N LEU A 141 8.71 -17.69 -5.14
CA LEU A 141 9.88 -18.03 -5.93
C LEU A 141 10.94 -18.63 -5.01
N ILE A 142 11.40 -19.84 -5.31
CA ILE A 142 12.37 -20.56 -4.47
C ILE A 142 13.62 -20.91 -5.29
N PRO A 143 14.81 -20.39 -4.95
CA PRO A 143 16.06 -20.79 -5.58
C PRO A 143 16.32 -22.29 -5.44
N LYS A 144 16.94 -22.88 -6.46
CA LYS A 144 17.40 -24.28 -6.39
C LYS A 144 18.63 -24.39 -5.50
N GLY A 145 18.74 -25.48 -4.76
CA GLY A 145 19.84 -25.74 -3.83
C GLY A 145 19.39 -26.09 -2.42
N ALA A 146 20.35 -26.23 -1.52
CA ALA A 146 20.09 -26.71 -0.17
C ALA A 146 19.37 -25.66 0.71
N GLY A 147 19.74 -24.37 0.64
CA GLY A 147 19.29 -23.34 1.57
C GLY A 147 19.90 -23.48 2.99
N PRO A 148 19.39 -22.83 4.04
CA PRO A 148 18.33 -21.83 3.95
C PRO A 148 18.80 -20.53 3.24
N PHE A 149 17.91 -19.91 2.49
CA PHE A 149 18.18 -18.72 1.68
C PHE A 149 17.74 -17.45 2.40
N PRO A 150 18.32 -16.28 2.09
CA PRO A 150 17.71 -15.01 2.42
C PRO A 150 16.37 -14.86 1.66
N ALA A 151 15.48 -14.04 2.18
CA ALA A 151 14.17 -13.89 1.58
C ALA A 151 13.72 -12.43 1.45
N VAL A 152 12.82 -12.16 0.49
CA VAL A 152 12.22 -10.84 0.29
C VAL A 152 10.69 -10.97 0.18
N LEU A 153 9.98 -10.28 1.07
CA LEU A 153 8.57 -9.98 0.91
C LEU A 153 8.44 -8.83 -0.08
N LEU A 154 7.90 -9.11 -1.26
CA LEU A 154 7.65 -8.12 -2.30
C LEU A 154 6.26 -7.52 -2.12
N LEU A 155 6.18 -6.20 -2.20
CA LEU A 155 4.95 -5.45 -2.00
C LEU A 155 4.70 -4.59 -3.23
N HIS A 156 3.64 -4.93 -3.99
CA HIS A 156 3.35 -4.27 -5.26
C HIS A 156 2.84 -2.83 -5.06
N ASP A 157 3.05 -2.00 -6.07
CA ASP A 157 2.58 -0.61 -6.13
C ASP A 157 1.06 -0.49 -6.35
N HIS A 158 0.52 0.72 -6.13
CA HIS A 158 -0.87 1.05 -6.43
C HIS A 158 -1.11 1.17 -7.93
N GLY A 159 -0.48 2.17 -8.53
CA GLY A 159 -0.44 2.48 -9.95
C GLY A 159 -1.77 2.70 -10.65
N ALA A 160 -2.90 2.70 -9.95
CA ALA A 160 -4.24 2.67 -10.53
C ALA A 160 -4.47 1.50 -11.52
N LYS A 161 -3.65 0.46 -11.41
CA LYS A 161 -3.67 -0.72 -12.26
C LYS A 161 -4.19 -1.89 -11.43
N PHE A 162 -5.52 -2.04 -11.40
CA PHE A 162 -6.22 -2.94 -10.48
C PHE A 162 -6.35 -4.37 -11.01
N ASP A 163 -6.22 -4.58 -12.31
CA ASP A 163 -6.29 -5.89 -12.98
C ASP A 163 -5.11 -6.81 -12.65
N ILE A 164 -4.01 -6.24 -12.15
CA ILE A 164 -2.81 -6.93 -11.70
C ILE A 164 -2.35 -6.42 -10.33
N GLY A 165 -1.82 -7.30 -9.52
CA GLY A 165 -1.21 -6.99 -8.22
C GLY A 165 0.19 -7.59 -8.13
N LYS A 166 0.29 -8.85 -7.72
CA LYS A 166 1.54 -9.63 -7.64
C LYS A 166 2.27 -9.74 -8.98
N GLU A 167 1.55 -9.69 -10.09
CA GLU A 167 2.09 -9.72 -11.46
C GLU A 167 2.86 -8.45 -11.85
N LYS A 168 2.79 -7.39 -11.05
CA LYS A 168 3.62 -6.18 -11.24
C LYS A 168 5.08 -6.43 -10.94
N VAL A 169 5.36 -7.35 -10.03
CA VAL A 169 6.70 -7.59 -9.48
C VAL A 169 7.25 -9.00 -9.74
N VAL A 170 6.39 -9.96 -10.14
CA VAL A 170 6.76 -11.32 -10.51
C VAL A 170 6.17 -11.66 -11.88
N LYS A 171 6.97 -12.26 -12.77
CA LYS A 171 6.53 -12.68 -14.09
C LYS A 171 5.38 -13.69 -13.99
N PRO A 172 4.20 -13.40 -14.56
CA PRO A 172 3.09 -14.35 -14.58
C PRO A 172 3.38 -15.54 -15.47
N PHE A 173 2.75 -16.68 -15.19
CA PHE A 173 2.78 -17.89 -16.01
C PHE A 173 1.45 -18.63 -15.91
N ASN A 174 1.08 -19.35 -16.97
CA ASN A 174 -0.20 -20.06 -17.06
C ASN A 174 -1.38 -19.18 -16.62
N ASP A 175 -1.43 -17.96 -17.18
CA ASP A 175 -2.43 -16.93 -16.90
C ASP A 175 -3.12 -16.47 -18.19
N ALA A 176 -4.22 -15.72 -18.08
CA ALA A 176 -4.90 -15.12 -19.21
C ALA A 176 -3.94 -14.20 -20.00
N PRO A 177 -3.96 -14.25 -21.34
CA PRO A 177 -3.07 -13.43 -22.18
C PRO A 177 -3.13 -11.93 -21.86
N GLU A 178 -4.32 -11.42 -21.49
CA GLU A 178 -4.55 -10.03 -21.12
C GLU A 178 -3.80 -9.65 -19.84
N ARG A 179 -3.78 -10.54 -18.83
CA ARG A 179 -3.04 -10.35 -17.57
C ARG A 179 -1.55 -10.35 -17.82
N ILE A 180 -1.07 -11.29 -18.64
CA ILE A 180 0.36 -11.37 -19.02
C ILE A 180 0.77 -10.09 -19.75
N SER A 181 0.00 -9.63 -20.73
CA SER A 181 0.26 -8.39 -21.48
C SER A 181 0.25 -7.17 -20.57
N SER A 182 -0.69 -7.10 -19.62
CA SER A 182 -0.80 -6.05 -18.63
C SER A 182 0.45 -5.97 -17.74
N ALA A 183 0.91 -7.11 -17.24
CA ALA A 183 2.12 -7.22 -16.42
C ALA A 183 3.39 -6.82 -17.18
N GLU A 184 3.53 -7.27 -18.43
CA GLU A 184 4.66 -6.90 -19.31
C GLU A 184 4.70 -5.40 -19.58
N ALA A 185 3.58 -4.78 -19.88
CA ALA A 185 3.47 -3.33 -20.07
C ALA A 185 3.82 -2.57 -18.79
N TRP A 186 3.38 -3.08 -17.64
CA TRP A 186 3.61 -2.44 -16.34
C TRP A 186 5.08 -2.48 -15.91
N LYS A 187 5.74 -3.62 -16.05
CA LYS A 187 7.17 -3.75 -15.74
C LYS A 187 8.02 -2.80 -16.61
N ASN A 188 7.64 -2.65 -17.89
CA ASN A 188 8.35 -1.73 -18.79
C ASN A 188 8.14 -0.27 -18.38
N LYS A 189 6.96 0.07 -17.86
CA LYS A 189 6.61 1.43 -17.46
C LYS A 189 7.29 1.88 -16.18
N LEU A 190 7.36 1.02 -15.15
CA LEU A 190 7.76 1.42 -13.81
C LEU A 190 8.98 0.69 -13.24
N TYR A 191 9.36 -0.45 -13.83
CA TYR A 191 10.41 -1.31 -13.30
C TYR A 191 11.57 -1.53 -14.28
N GLY A 192 11.78 -0.60 -15.23
CA GLY A 192 12.89 -0.66 -16.16
C GLY A 192 12.92 -1.93 -17.02
N GLY A 193 11.76 -2.55 -17.27
CA GLY A 193 11.64 -3.77 -18.08
C GLY A 193 11.96 -5.08 -17.35
N ARG A 194 12.08 -5.08 -16.00
CA ARG A 194 12.35 -6.28 -15.19
C ARG A 194 11.21 -6.60 -14.22
N PHE A 195 10.99 -7.88 -13.98
CA PHE A 195 10.24 -8.36 -12.82
C PHE A 195 11.21 -8.51 -11.65
N ILE A 196 11.14 -7.61 -10.66
CA ILE A 196 12.12 -7.53 -9.58
C ILE A 196 12.20 -8.81 -8.74
N GLY A 197 11.08 -9.53 -8.59
CA GLY A 197 11.06 -10.80 -7.87
C GLY A 197 11.84 -11.90 -8.60
N ASP A 198 11.74 -11.95 -9.92
CA ASP A 198 12.49 -12.88 -10.74
C ASP A 198 14.01 -12.58 -10.70
N GLU A 199 14.38 -11.31 -10.70
CA GLU A 199 15.80 -10.92 -10.60
C GLU A 199 16.39 -11.26 -9.21
N LEU A 200 15.63 -11.05 -8.14
CA LEU A 200 16.04 -11.44 -6.79
C LEU A 200 16.12 -12.96 -6.64
N ALA A 201 15.18 -13.71 -7.21
CA ALA A 201 15.23 -15.18 -7.19
C ALA A 201 16.47 -15.74 -7.92
N LYS A 202 16.87 -15.15 -9.04
CA LYS A 202 18.12 -15.45 -9.74
C LYS A 202 19.37 -15.18 -8.88
N ARG A 203 19.29 -14.21 -7.99
CA ARG A 203 20.35 -13.84 -7.03
C ARG A 203 20.35 -14.71 -5.75
N GLY A 204 19.45 -15.68 -5.65
CA GLY A 204 19.39 -16.63 -4.53
C GLY A 204 18.49 -16.22 -3.38
N TYR A 205 17.54 -15.31 -3.60
CA TYR A 205 16.52 -14.95 -2.61
C TYR A 205 15.24 -15.78 -2.81
N VAL A 206 14.64 -16.24 -1.73
CA VAL A 206 13.24 -16.64 -1.75
C VAL A 206 12.40 -15.39 -1.82
N CYS A 207 11.49 -15.30 -2.81
CA CYS A 207 10.62 -14.14 -2.97
C CYS A 207 9.17 -14.54 -2.77
N PHE A 208 8.42 -13.76 -2.02
CA PHE A 208 6.99 -13.97 -1.80
C PHE A 208 6.22 -12.69 -2.04
N VAL A 209 5.06 -12.80 -2.69
CA VAL A 209 4.14 -11.69 -2.94
C VAL A 209 2.70 -12.17 -2.99
N ILE A 210 1.80 -11.41 -2.40
CA ILE A 210 0.34 -11.58 -2.51
C ILE A 210 -0.29 -10.32 -3.11
N ASP A 211 -1.50 -10.47 -3.66
CA ASP A 211 -2.31 -9.31 -4.02
C ASP A 211 -2.82 -8.60 -2.76
N ALA A 212 -2.66 -7.30 -2.68
CA ALA A 212 -3.43 -6.50 -1.74
C ALA A 212 -4.91 -6.52 -2.13
N LEU A 213 -5.79 -6.33 -1.14
CA LEU A 213 -7.23 -6.27 -1.39
C LEU A 213 -7.54 -5.19 -2.43
N ASN A 214 -8.40 -5.49 -3.39
CA ASN A 214 -8.80 -4.71 -4.58
C ASN A 214 -7.83 -4.77 -5.78
N TRP A 215 -6.79 -5.62 -5.75
CA TRP A 215 -5.91 -5.85 -6.91
C TRP A 215 -5.90 -7.33 -7.34
N GLY A 216 -5.61 -7.53 -8.63
CA GLY A 216 -5.40 -8.85 -9.21
C GLY A 216 -6.57 -9.78 -8.95
N ASP A 217 -6.30 -10.94 -8.36
CA ASP A 217 -7.32 -11.94 -8.04
C ASP A 217 -8.23 -11.54 -6.86
N ARG A 218 -7.97 -10.43 -6.19
CA ARG A 218 -8.74 -9.95 -5.04
C ARG A 218 -9.66 -8.78 -5.34
N GLY A 219 -10.00 -8.53 -6.58
CA GLY A 219 -10.95 -7.49 -6.95
C GLY A 219 -10.63 -6.81 -8.27
N GLY A 220 -10.63 -5.49 -8.32
CA GLY A 220 -10.44 -4.74 -9.56
C GLY A 220 -11.49 -3.68 -9.80
N ALA A 221 -12.18 -3.25 -8.74
CA ALA A 221 -13.30 -2.29 -8.83
C ALA A 221 -12.87 -0.83 -9.09
N GLY A 222 -11.59 -0.57 -9.32
CA GLY A 222 -11.09 0.78 -9.58
C GLY A 222 -11.16 1.71 -8.37
N TYR A 223 -11.05 3.02 -8.61
CA TYR A 223 -11.03 4.04 -7.56
C TYR A 223 -12.36 4.17 -6.80
N GLU A 224 -13.49 4.09 -7.49
CA GLU A 224 -14.81 4.16 -6.84
C GLU A 224 -15.02 2.98 -5.90
N GLY A 225 -14.70 1.77 -6.37
CA GLY A 225 -14.74 0.58 -5.53
C GLY A 225 -13.79 0.65 -4.34
N GLN A 226 -12.62 1.24 -4.53
CA GLN A 226 -11.65 1.45 -3.46
C GLN A 226 -12.17 2.41 -2.38
N GLN A 227 -12.81 3.50 -2.76
CA GLN A 227 -13.43 4.45 -1.82
C GLN A 227 -14.61 3.82 -1.08
N ALA A 228 -15.49 3.11 -1.81
CA ALA A 228 -16.61 2.40 -1.21
C ALA A 228 -16.14 1.33 -0.21
N LEU A 229 -15.11 0.56 -0.59
CA LEU A 229 -14.49 -0.44 0.28
C LEU A 229 -13.93 0.20 1.56
N ALA A 230 -13.19 1.30 1.44
CA ALA A 230 -12.63 2.01 2.60
C ALA A 230 -13.73 2.51 3.54
N SER A 231 -14.79 3.12 2.99
CA SER A 231 -15.95 3.59 3.77
C SER A 231 -16.66 2.44 4.49
N ASN A 232 -16.88 1.32 3.78
CA ASN A 232 -17.55 0.17 4.35
C ASN A 232 -16.71 -0.50 5.46
N LEU A 233 -15.39 -0.59 5.28
CA LEU A 233 -14.50 -1.10 6.31
C LEU A 233 -14.51 -0.22 7.57
N PHE A 234 -14.54 1.10 7.44
CA PHE A 234 -14.67 2.00 8.59
C PHE A 234 -15.97 1.76 9.34
N ASN A 235 -17.11 1.55 8.64
CA ASN A 235 -18.39 1.22 9.28
C ASN A 235 -18.33 -0.12 10.03
N LEU A 236 -17.48 -1.04 9.62
CA LEU A 236 -17.25 -2.33 10.27
C LEU A 236 -16.17 -2.30 11.36
N GLY A 237 -15.65 -1.13 11.71
CA GLY A 237 -14.59 -0.97 12.71
C GLY A 237 -13.21 -1.37 12.22
N MET A 238 -12.98 -1.42 10.91
CA MET A 238 -11.71 -1.76 10.26
C MET A 238 -11.22 -0.56 9.44
N SER A 239 -9.91 -0.46 9.19
CA SER A 239 -9.40 0.45 8.17
C SER A 239 -8.83 -0.33 6.99
N TYR A 240 -8.94 0.25 5.79
CA TYR A 240 -8.41 -0.38 4.59
C TYR A 240 -6.87 -0.52 4.66
N ALA A 241 -6.20 0.56 5.05
CA ALA A 241 -4.75 0.55 5.24
C ALA A 241 -4.32 -0.39 6.38
N GLY A 242 -5.12 -0.48 7.46
CA GLY A 242 -4.87 -1.38 8.58
C GLY A 242 -5.02 -2.85 8.21
N LEU A 243 -6.06 -3.20 7.44
CA LEU A 243 -6.26 -4.56 6.93
C LEU A 243 -5.06 -5.01 6.08
N ILE A 244 -4.64 -4.17 5.11
CA ILE A 244 -3.43 -4.45 4.30
C ILE A 244 -2.20 -4.59 5.20
N GLY A 245 -2.05 -3.73 6.22
CA GLY A 245 -0.93 -3.79 7.16
C GLY A 245 -0.89 -5.10 7.96
N TYR A 246 -2.03 -5.59 8.44
CA TYR A 246 -2.09 -6.90 9.10
C TYR A 246 -1.77 -8.06 8.15
N GLU A 247 -2.25 -8.02 6.91
CA GLU A 247 -1.95 -9.03 5.90
C GLU A 247 -0.45 -9.03 5.54
N ASP A 248 0.19 -7.86 5.47
CA ASP A 248 1.64 -7.75 5.23
C ASP A 248 2.46 -8.32 6.40
N ILE A 249 2.03 -8.09 7.65
CA ILE A 249 2.65 -8.70 8.84
C ILE A 249 2.52 -10.22 8.79
N ASN A 250 1.34 -10.74 8.46
CA ASN A 250 1.11 -12.19 8.35
C ASN A 250 1.89 -12.78 7.17
N ALA A 251 2.04 -12.06 6.05
CA ALA A 251 2.85 -12.49 4.90
C ALA A 251 4.35 -12.54 5.27
N ALA A 252 4.85 -11.58 6.06
CA ALA A 252 6.21 -11.60 6.57
C ALA A 252 6.46 -12.81 7.48
N TYR A 253 5.54 -13.08 8.41
CA TYR A 253 5.60 -14.25 9.27
C TYR A 253 5.54 -15.57 8.48
N PHE A 254 4.59 -15.69 7.54
CA PHE A 254 4.53 -16.85 6.64
C PHE A 254 5.87 -17.10 5.95
N LEU A 255 6.45 -16.06 5.34
CA LEU A 255 7.72 -16.17 4.63
C LEU A 255 8.85 -16.61 5.57
N ALA A 256 8.93 -16.06 6.77
CA ALA A 256 9.94 -16.39 7.77
C ALA A 256 9.84 -17.83 8.30
N THR A 257 8.64 -18.45 8.24
CA THR A 257 8.42 -19.85 8.70
C THR A 257 8.73 -20.91 7.65
N LEU A 258 9.02 -20.54 6.40
CA LEU A 258 9.29 -21.49 5.34
C LEU A 258 10.61 -22.24 5.56
N PRO A 259 10.68 -23.59 5.40
CA PRO A 259 11.88 -24.38 5.67
C PRO A 259 13.11 -23.99 4.83
N LYS A 260 12.89 -23.37 3.66
CA LYS A 260 13.96 -22.90 2.76
C LYS A 260 14.43 -21.48 3.07
N VAL A 261 13.81 -20.79 4.01
CA VAL A 261 14.11 -19.40 4.39
C VAL A 261 14.93 -19.35 5.67
N ASP A 262 15.94 -18.50 5.67
CA ASP A 262 16.64 -18.08 6.88
C ASP A 262 15.83 -16.97 7.57
N PRO A 263 15.17 -17.22 8.72
CA PRO A 263 14.31 -16.23 9.38
C PRO A 263 15.09 -15.00 9.90
N GLY A 264 16.40 -15.11 10.05
CA GLY A 264 17.30 -13.98 10.39
C GLY A 264 17.60 -13.06 9.19
N ARG A 265 17.19 -13.43 7.98
CA ARG A 265 17.53 -12.71 6.74
C ARG A 265 16.32 -12.50 5.83
N VAL A 266 15.23 -11.98 6.38
CA VAL A 266 14.01 -11.62 5.63
C VAL A 266 13.94 -10.11 5.48
N ALA A 267 13.82 -9.62 4.24
CA ALA A 267 13.63 -8.22 3.93
C ALA A 267 12.24 -7.94 3.33
N ALA A 268 11.85 -6.67 3.32
CA ALA A 268 10.69 -6.18 2.57
C ALA A 268 11.15 -5.24 1.45
N MET A 269 10.47 -5.25 0.30
CA MET A 269 10.81 -4.37 -0.83
C MET A 269 9.57 -3.94 -1.60
N GLY A 270 9.50 -2.66 -1.97
CA GLY A 270 8.43 -2.18 -2.83
C GLY A 270 8.65 -0.79 -3.41
N LEU A 271 7.87 -0.49 -4.44
CA LEU A 271 7.76 0.81 -5.10
C LEU A 271 6.41 1.46 -4.73
N SER A 272 6.38 2.79 -4.54
CA SER A 272 5.15 3.56 -4.34
C SER A 272 4.34 3.03 -3.14
N LEU A 273 3.07 2.66 -3.28
CA LEU A 273 2.30 1.99 -2.21
C LEU A 273 3.06 0.78 -1.64
N GLY A 274 3.79 0.03 -2.47
CA GLY A 274 4.64 -1.06 -2.01
C GLY A 274 5.76 -0.59 -1.07
N ALA A 275 6.32 0.59 -1.30
CA ALA A 275 7.32 1.18 -0.40
C ALA A 275 6.70 1.62 0.94
N PHE A 276 5.49 2.21 0.92
CA PHE A 276 4.72 2.49 2.13
C PHE A 276 4.53 1.21 2.96
N ARG A 277 4.07 0.14 2.32
CA ARG A 277 3.88 -1.16 2.95
C ARG A 277 5.21 -1.75 3.46
N ALA A 278 6.32 -1.56 2.71
CA ALA A 278 7.62 -2.11 3.08
C ALA A 278 8.19 -1.48 4.36
N TRP A 279 8.19 -0.15 4.47
CA TRP A 279 8.66 0.48 5.70
C TRP A 279 7.67 0.27 6.86
N GLN A 280 6.36 0.20 6.58
CA GLN A 280 5.36 -0.09 7.61
C GLN A 280 5.52 -1.49 8.18
N VAL A 281 5.65 -2.52 7.36
CA VAL A 281 5.85 -3.89 7.85
C VAL A 281 7.21 -4.04 8.56
N ALA A 282 8.25 -3.34 8.10
CA ALA A 282 9.54 -3.32 8.80
C ALA A 282 9.44 -2.69 10.20
N ALA A 283 8.60 -1.66 10.35
CA ALA A 283 8.31 -1.02 11.65
C ALA A 283 7.47 -1.92 12.57
N MET A 284 6.51 -2.68 12.00
CA MET A 284 5.48 -3.39 12.76
C MET A 284 5.78 -4.88 13.00
N SER A 285 6.72 -5.48 12.27
CA SER A 285 7.07 -6.90 12.39
C SER A 285 8.55 -7.09 12.67
N ASP A 286 8.86 -7.98 13.61
CA ASP A 286 10.24 -8.37 13.90
C ASP A 286 10.77 -9.44 12.94
N ASP A 287 9.91 -10.04 12.12
CA ASP A 287 10.33 -10.96 11.06
C ASP A 287 11.12 -10.23 9.96
N ILE A 288 10.76 -8.98 9.65
CA ILE A 288 11.50 -8.17 8.68
C ILE A 288 12.76 -7.58 9.32
N LYS A 289 13.91 -7.88 8.72
CA LYS A 289 15.24 -7.47 9.20
C LYS A 289 15.83 -6.28 8.45
N ALA A 290 15.38 -6.03 7.21
CA ALA A 290 15.78 -4.88 6.39
C ALA A 290 14.66 -4.48 5.45
N ALA A 291 14.68 -3.24 4.90
CA ALA A 291 13.71 -2.87 3.86
C ALA A 291 14.30 -1.94 2.80
N VAL A 292 13.76 -2.10 1.57
CA VAL A 292 14.00 -1.24 0.41
C VAL A 292 12.70 -0.55 0.03
N CYS A 293 12.67 0.77 0.15
CA CYS A 293 11.49 1.62 0.01
C CYS A 293 11.71 2.64 -1.10
N VAL A 294 11.04 2.45 -2.25
CA VAL A 294 11.26 3.28 -3.43
C VAL A 294 10.05 4.17 -3.70
N CYS A 295 10.28 5.48 -3.82
CA CYS A 295 9.28 6.50 -4.16
C CYS A 295 8.06 6.52 -3.23
N TRP A 296 8.28 6.37 -1.93
CA TRP A 296 7.26 6.67 -0.93
C TRP A 296 7.88 7.00 0.44
N MET A 297 8.17 8.25 0.68
CA MET A 297 8.41 8.84 2.00
C MET A 297 8.28 10.37 1.88
N ALA A 298 7.55 10.99 2.80
CA ALA A 298 7.48 12.44 2.98
C ALA A 298 6.79 12.77 4.30
N THR A 299 6.91 14.01 4.77
CA THR A 299 6.12 14.50 5.92
C THR A 299 4.68 14.76 5.51
N ILE A 300 3.72 14.50 6.41
CA ILE A 300 2.30 14.76 6.12
C ILE A 300 2.02 16.26 5.88
N LYS A 301 2.69 17.15 6.59
CA LYS A 301 2.54 18.60 6.38
C LYS A 301 2.91 19.00 4.95
N GLY A 302 3.94 18.38 4.38
CA GLY A 302 4.36 18.60 3.01
C GLY A 302 3.48 17.91 1.95
N LEU A 303 2.79 16.82 2.29
CA LEU A 303 1.84 16.13 1.41
C LEU A 303 0.45 16.78 1.41
N MET A 304 0.03 17.41 2.53
CA MET A 304 -1.26 18.07 2.66
C MET A 304 -1.22 19.48 2.04
N ILE A 305 -1.04 19.50 0.73
CA ILE A 305 -1.04 20.71 -0.10
C ILE A 305 -2.05 20.58 -1.24
N ASN A 306 -2.55 21.70 -1.72
CA ASN A 306 -3.53 21.73 -2.80
C ASN A 306 -3.03 21.00 -4.04
N GLY A 307 -3.88 20.12 -4.59
CA GLY A 307 -3.60 19.36 -5.80
C GLY A 307 -2.68 18.15 -5.62
N ASN A 308 -2.09 17.92 -4.43
CA ASN A 308 -1.32 16.72 -4.15
C ASN A 308 -2.22 15.47 -4.16
N ASN A 309 -1.67 14.33 -4.53
CA ASN A 309 -2.39 13.06 -4.58
C ASN A 309 -2.98 12.66 -3.22
N GLN A 310 -2.29 12.96 -2.12
CA GLN A 310 -2.75 12.70 -0.75
C GLN A 310 -4.06 13.42 -0.40
N THR A 311 -4.36 14.56 -1.03
CA THR A 311 -5.57 15.35 -0.76
C THR A 311 -6.75 14.99 -1.67
N ARG A 312 -6.57 14.09 -2.62
CA ARG A 312 -7.60 13.74 -3.60
C ARG A 312 -8.53 12.61 -3.17
N GLY A 313 -8.23 11.92 -2.07
CA GLY A 313 -8.85 10.64 -1.75
C GLY A 313 -8.24 9.53 -2.61
N GLN A 314 -9.03 8.74 -3.34
CA GLN A 314 -8.53 7.71 -4.25
C GLN A 314 -7.46 6.82 -3.60
N SER A 315 -6.21 6.85 -4.11
CA SER A 315 -5.09 6.07 -3.57
C SER A 315 -4.76 6.37 -2.10
N ALA A 316 -5.11 7.56 -1.58
CA ALA A 316 -4.88 7.91 -0.19
C ALA A 316 -5.58 6.97 0.80
N PHE A 317 -6.70 6.37 0.44
CA PHE A 317 -7.40 5.41 1.32
C PHE A 317 -6.56 4.17 1.67
N THR A 318 -5.61 3.79 0.82
CA THR A 318 -4.74 2.62 1.06
C THR A 318 -3.62 2.87 2.06
N ILE A 319 -3.41 4.14 2.45
CA ILE A 319 -2.32 4.60 3.32
C ILE A 319 -2.84 5.41 4.52
N THR A 320 -4.16 5.55 4.66
CA THR A 320 -4.76 6.35 5.73
C THR A 320 -5.03 5.50 6.97
N HIS A 321 -4.30 5.80 8.05
CA HIS A 321 -4.61 5.34 9.39
C HIS A 321 -5.32 6.48 10.15
N PRO A 322 -6.64 6.34 10.44
CA PRO A 322 -7.39 7.42 11.07
C PRO A 322 -6.77 7.85 12.40
N GLY A 323 -6.49 9.15 12.53
CA GLY A 323 -5.95 9.72 13.75
C GLY A 323 -4.43 9.61 13.92
N LEU A 324 -3.68 9.02 12.99
CA LEU A 324 -2.22 8.83 13.09
C LEU A 324 -1.50 10.15 13.38
N PHE A 325 -1.86 11.22 12.69
CA PHE A 325 -1.16 12.51 12.79
C PHE A 325 -1.42 13.27 14.09
N ASN A 326 -2.32 12.78 14.95
CA ASN A 326 -2.41 13.25 16.33
C ASN A 326 -1.25 12.76 17.20
N PHE A 327 -0.50 11.76 16.75
CA PHE A 327 0.56 11.09 17.48
C PHE A 327 1.92 11.19 16.78
N MET A 328 1.98 10.81 15.51
CA MET A 328 3.21 10.64 14.74
C MET A 328 3.03 11.04 13.28
N ASP A 329 4.12 11.49 12.65
CA ASP A 329 4.23 11.63 11.21
C ASP A 329 4.72 10.32 10.56
N TYR A 330 4.65 10.18 9.25
CA TYR A 330 5.14 9.01 8.51
C TYR A 330 6.62 8.68 8.79
N PRO A 331 7.57 9.65 8.79
CA PRO A 331 8.95 9.35 9.15
C PRO A 331 9.13 8.86 10.59
N ASP A 332 8.24 9.24 11.52
CA ASP A 332 8.26 8.73 12.89
C ASP A 332 7.84 7.26 12.92
N VAL A 333 6.78 6.89 12.18
CA VAL A 333 6.34 5.48 12.06
C VAL A 333 7.43 4.63 11.42
N ALA A 334 8.05 5.08 10.31
CA ALA A 334 9.15 4.37 9.68
C ALA A 334 10.35 4.22 10.64
N SER A 335 10.57 5.20 11.53
CA SER A 335 11.65 5.18 12.52
C SER A 335 11.48 4.15 13.64
N ILE A 336 10.28 3.58 13.82
CA ILE A 336 10.07 2.41 14.70
C ILE A 336 10.95 1.22 14.26
N ALA A 337 11.28 1.12 12.97
CA ALA A 337 12.17 0.08 12.45
C ALA A 337 13.63 0.22 12.89
N CYS A 338 14.06 1.39 13.38
CA CYS A 338 15.44 1.60 13.82
C CYS A 338 15.81 0.61 14.98
N PRO A 339 16.99 -0.01 14.97
CA PRO A 339 18.15 0.22 14.10
C PRO A 339 18.26 -0.75 12.89
N LYS A 340 17.17 -1.28 12.36
CA LYS A 340 17.22 -2.16 11.18
C LYS A 340 17.81 -1.40 9.98
N PRO A 341 18.55 -2.09 9.08
CA PRO A 341 18.96 -1.51 7.80
C PRO A 341 17.77 -1.11 6.94
N MET A 342 17.71 0.16 6.53
CA MET A 342 16.64 0.71 5.70
C MET A 342 17.23 1.52 4.55
N LEU A 343 16.71 1.32 3.35
CA LEU A 343 17.07 2.08 2.15
C LEU A 343 15.85 2.79 1.59
N PHE A 344 15.95 4.11 1.44
CA PHE A 344 14.91 4.95 0.86
C PHE A 344 15.43 5.66 -0.38
N TYR A 345 14.77 5.46 -1.51
CA TYR A 345 14.99 6.16 -2.77
C TYR A 345 13.76 6.98 -3.15
N ASN A 346 13.96 8.22 -3.59
CA ASN A 346 12.90 9.04 -4.20
C ASN A 346 13.41 9.71 -5.48
N GLY A 347 12.50 9.94 -6.43
CA GLY A 347 12.80 10.71 -7.62
C GLY A 347 12.76 12.23 -7.34
N GLU A 348 13.71 12.99 -7.87
CA GLU A 348 13.69 14.45 -7.84
C GLU A 348 12.56 15.03 -8.68
N ASN A 349 12.16 14.31 -9.74
CA ASN A 349 11.10 14.68 -10.66
C ASN A 349 9.77 13.94 -10.34
N ASP A 350 9.65 13.33 -9.15
CA ASP A 350 8.44 12.67 -8.71
C ASP A 350 7.41 13.69 -8.21
N HIS A 351 6.43 14.01 -9.05
CA HIS A 351 5.39 14.98 -8.74
C HIS A 351 4.42 14.54 -7.62
N LEU A 352 4.44 13.27 -7.19
CA LEU A 352 3.61 12.77 -6.10
C LEU A 352 4.18 13.14 -4.72
N PHE A 353 5.50 13.27 -4.65
CA PHE A 353 6.23 13.52 -3.40
C PHE A 353 7.09 14.78 -3.51
N PRO A 354 6.62 15.94 -3.02
CA PRO A 354 7.39 17.18 -3.07
C PRO A 354 8.76 17.02 -2.42
N VAL A 355 9.82 17.35 -3.15
CA VAL A 355 11.22 17.19 -2.69
C VAL A 355 11.47 17.77 -1.29
N PRO A 356 10.99 18.99 -0.94
CA PRO A 356 11.19 19.52 0.41
C PRO A 356 10.57 18.66 1.51
N ALA A 357 9.39 18.06 1.25
CA ALA A 357 8.70 17.18 2.20
C ALA A 357 9.45 15.86 2.41
N VAL A 358 10.06 15.33 1.34
CA VAL A 358 10.93 14.13 1.39
C VAL A 358 12.22 14.43 2.14
N GLN A 359 12.88 15.57 1.85
CA GLN A 359 14.10 16.00 2.53
C GLN A 359 13.89 16.15 4.04
N GLU A 360 12.76 16.76 4.43
CA GLU A 360 12.41 16.89 5.85
C GLU A 360 12.20 15.52 6.51
N ALA A 361 11.49 14.60 5.85
CA ALA A 361 11.29 13.25 6.34
C ALA A 361 12.63 12.51 6.51
N TYR A 362 13.51 12.57 5.51
CA TYR A 362 14.83 11.96 5.56
C TYR A 362 15.67 12.52 6.72
N LYS A 363 15.68 13.83 6.90
CA LYS A 363 16.39 14.49 8.01
C LYS A 363 15.89 14.01 9.38
N LYS A 364 14.57 13.87 9.55
CA LYS A 364 13.98 13.32 10.77
C LYS A 364 14.45 11.90 11.03
N MET A 365 14.35 11.01 10.04
CA MET A 365 14.78 9.62 10.14
C MET A 365 16.28 9.50 10.44
N GLN A 366 17.14 10.25 9.72
CA GLN A 366 18.59 10.30 9.97
C GLN A 366 18.90 10.71 11.41
N SER A 367 18.14 11.65 11.97
CA SER A 367 18.30 12.06 13.37
C SER A 367 17.97 10.92 14.35
N VAL A 368 16.95 10.11 14.04
CA VAL A 368 16.59 8.95 14.86
C VAL A 368 17.69 7.88 14.79
N TRP A 369 18.13 7.46 13.59
CA TRP A 369 19.21 6.47 13.44
C TRP A 369 20.51 6.95 14.07
N LYS A 370 20.83 8.22 13.95
CA LYS A 370 21.99 8.83 14.60
C LYS A 370 21.90 8.74 16.12
N SER A 371 20.73 8.98 16.72
CA SER A 371 20.54 8.88 18.18
C SER A 371 20.75 7.46 18.70
N GLN A 372 20.58 6.46 17.83
CA GLN A 372 20.78 5.04 18.14
C GLN A 372 22.14 4.50 17.65
N GLN A 373 23.10 5.38 17.30
CA GLN A 373 24.42 5.01 16.80
C GLN A 373 24.39 4.06 15.58
N ALA A 374 23.36 4.16 14.75
CA ALA A 374 23.08 3.29 13.61
C ALA A 374 23.00 4.07 12.29
N SER A 375 23.69 5.22 12.17
CA SER A 375 23.61 6.08 10.98
C SER A 375 24.00 5.37 9.69
N ASP A 376 24.88 4.39 9.75
CA ASP A 376 25.35 3.55 8.65
C ASP A 376 24.27 2.58 8.12
N LYS A 377 23.23 2.33 8.91
CA LYS A 377 22.12 1.44 8.55
C LYS A 377 20.97 2.13 7.83
N LEU A 378 20.95 3.46 7.75
CA LEU A 378 19.95 4.21 7.02
C LEU A 378 20.56 4.86 5.77
N VAL A 379 20.11 4.42 4.59
CA VAL A 379 20.45 5.04 3.31
C VAL A 379 19.24 5.81 2.78
N THR A 380 19.44 7.08 2.47
CA THR A 380 18.45 7.94 1.83
C THR A 380 19.07 8.60 0.60
N LYS A 381 18.44 8.49 -0.56
CA LYS A 381 19.01 9.01 -1.80
C LYS A 381 17.93 9.54 -2.74
N PHE A 382 18.18 10.67 -3.37
CA PHE A 382 17.43 11.17 -4.50
C PHE A 382 18.06 10.72 -5.82
N TRP A 383 17.17 10.51 -6.81
CA TRP A 383 17.53 10.14 -8.16
C TRP A 383 16.96 11.16 -9.16
N PRO A 384 17.65 11.53 -10.22
CA PRO A 384 17.20 12.53 -11.18
C PRO A 384 16.13 11.97 -12.16
N ILE A 385 15.16 11.26 -11.63
CA ILE A 385 14.09 10.56 -12.38
C ILE A 385 12.73 10.85 -11.76
N GLY A 386 11.67 10.35 -12.40
CA GLY A 386 10.28 10.43 -11.91
C GLY A 386 9.91 9.31 -10.94
N HIS A 387 8.62 8.93 -10.98
CA HIS A 387 8.03 7.92 -10.09
C HIS A 387 8.22 6.51 -10.66
N GLU A 388 9.41 5.95 -10.52
CA GLU A 388 9.77 4.64 -11.05
C GLU A 388 10.89 3.95 -10.26
N PHE A 389 11.08 2.66 -10.47
CA PHE A 389 12.21 1.89 -9.98
C PHE A 389 13.09 1.47 -11.17
N SER A 390 13.97 2.38 -11.61
CA SER A 390 14.81 2.19 -12.78
C SER A 390 15.83 1.07 -12.60
N LEU A 391 16.43 0.60 -13.71
CA LEU A 391 17.45 -0.47 -13.67
C LEU A 391 18.63 -0.12 -12.77
N GLU A 392 19.11 1.11 -12.84
CA GLU A 392 20.24 1.54 -12.03
C GLU A 392 19.90 1.56 -10.53
N MET A 393 18.71 2.05 -10.17
CA MET A 393 18.21 1.98 -8.79
C MET A 393 18.12 0.54 -8.30
N GLN A 394 17.61 -0.38 -9.14
CA GLN A 394 17.49 -1.80 -8.80
C GLN A 394 18.85 -2.42 -8.52
N GLU A 395 19.85 -2.21 -9.39
CA GLU A 395 21.19 -2.77 -9.20
C GLU A 395 21.83 -2.27 -7.89
N GLN A 396 21.73 -0.96 -7.60
CA GLN A 396 22.26 -0.41 -6.35
C GLN A 396 21.49 -0.90 -5.13
N ALA A 397 20.16 -1.03 -5.21
CA ALA A 397 19.33 -1.55 -4.12
C ALA A 397 19.59 -3.04 -3.86
N PHE A 398 19.75 -3.85 -4.90
CA PHE A 398 20.05 -5.27 -4.77
C PHE A 398 21.45 -5.50 -4.20
N HIS A 399 22.44 -4.74 -4.68
CA HIS A 399 23.78 -4.80 -4.11
C HIS A 399 23.80 -4.40 -2.62
N TRP A 400 23.10 -3.32 -2.26
CA TRP A 400 22.95 -2.93 -0.86
C TRP A 400 22.28 -4.04 -0.05
N LEU A 401 21.21 -4.64 -0.57
CA LEU A 401 20.51 -5.72 0.10
C LEU A 401 21.42 -6.95 0.31
N ASP A 402 22.22 -7.33 -0.69
CA ASP A 402 23.20 -8.42 -0.59
C ASP A 402 24.19 -8.18 0.56
N ILE A 403 24.70 -6.95 0.70
CA ILE A 403 25.59 -6.57 1.80
C ILE A 403 24.88 -6.73 3.16
N GLN A 404 23.67 -6.20 3.29
CA GLN A 404 22.94 -6.27 4.56
C GLN A 404 22.59 -7.73 4.95
N MET A 405 22.13 -8.53 3.99
CA MET A 405 21.79 -9.94 4.24
C MET A 405 23.01 -10.80 4.60
N ASN A 406 24.19 -10.49 4.05
CA ASN A 406 25.43 -11.16 4.43
C ASN A 406 25.90 -10.74 5.83
N ALA A 407 25.83 -9.45 6.18
CA ALA A 407 26.14 -8.97 7.52
C ALA A 407 25.24 -9.60 8.60
N LEU A 408 23.95 -9.76 8.34
CA LEU A 408 23.01 -10.43 9.24
C LEU A 408 23.30 -11.93 9.41
N LYS A 409 23.79 -12.60 8.37
CA LYS A 409 24.22 -14.01 8.43
C LYS A 409 25.38 -14.21 9.40
N ASP A 410 26.33 -13.28 9.41
CA ASP A 410 27.53 -13.38 10.24
C ASP A 410 27.28 -13.04 11.72
N GLN A 411 26.23 -12.26 12.00
CA GLN A 411 25.78 -11.96 13.37
C GLN A 411 25.03 -13.14 14.03
N ASN A 412 24.50 -14.06 13.25
CA ASN A 412 23.73 -15.21 13.73
C ASN A 412 24.57 -16.52 13.83
N LYS A 413 25.88 -16.45 13.58
CA LYS A 413 26.86 -17.52 13.81
C LYS A 413 27.52 -17.36 15.18
#